data_fb5f5a79356968babccd4f21df454a9b
#
_entry.id   fb5f5a79356968babccd4f21df454a9b
#
_cell.length_a   1.000
_cell.length_b   1.000
_cell.length_c   1.000
_cell.angle_alpha   90.00
_cell.angle_beta   90.00
_cell.angle_gamma   90.00
#
_symmetry.space_group_name_H-M   'P 1'
#
loop_
_entity.id
_entity.type
_entity.pdbx_description
1 polymer ?
#
loop_
_entity_poly.entity_id
_entity_poly.type
_entity_poly.pdbx_seq_one_letter_code
_entity_poly.pdbx_strand_id
1 'polypeptide(L)'
;MKHILDVTVSYFDTVDTRIPRNGNLLKLLTAGWFKEDVERLRRKLDPNRQSELKKRLPSFTVSGTFSAAGAENLTKPSGLLCLDIDDAMNSDKENLHRMKEFAAQLPYVAYCGLSARG
;
A
#
# COMPACT_ATOMS: atom_id res chain seq x y z
N MET A 1 -16.72 16.65 9.78
CA MET A 1 -15.26 16.57 9.95
C MET A 1 -14.69 15.65 8.88
N LYS A 2 -13.67 16.07 8.18
CA LYS A 2 -13.04 15.27 7.14
C LYS A 2 -12.18 14.16 7.76
N HIS A 3 -12.30 12.93 7.23
CA HIS A 3 -11.46 11.82 7.68
C HIS A 3 -9.99 12.08 7.31
N ILE A 4 -9.05 11.72 8.19
CA ILE A 4 -7.62 11.95 7.98
C ILE A 4 -7.09 11.28 6.71
N LEU A 5 -7.69 10.15 6.29
CA LEU A 5 -7.34 9.44 5.08
C LEU A 5 -8.06 9.95 3.82
N ASP A 6 -8.96 10.92 3.96
CA ASP A 6 -9.66 11.53 2.83
C ASP A 6 -8.77 12.59 2.19
N VAL A 7 -7.70 12.14 1.57
CA VAL A 7 -6.69 12.96 0.91
C VAL A 7 -6.40 12.44 -0.48
N THR A 8 -5.93 13.32 -1.35
CA THR A 8 -5.54 12.96 -2.72
C THR A 8 -4.09 12.47 -2.73
N VAL A 9 -3.88 11.32 -3.37
CA VAL A 9 -2.56 10.72 -3.55
C VAL A 9 -2.37 10.33 -5.00
N SER A 10 -1.14 9.98 -5.39
CA SER A 10 -0.86 9.46 -6.72
C SER A 10 -1.10 7.95 -6.78
N TYR A 11 -1.60 7.50 -7.93
CA TYR A 11 -1.96 6.12 -8.20
C TYR A 11 -1.29 5.69 -9.51
N PHE A 12 -0.56 4.58 -9.46
CA PHE A 12 0.15 4.01 -10.60
C PHE A 12 -0.50 2.69 -10.98
N ASP A 13 -0.89 2.53 -12.24
CA ASP A 13 -1.62 1.34 -12.71
C ASP A 13 -0.79 0.05 -12.60
N THR A 14 0.50 0.14 -12.91
CA THR A 14 1.45 -0.99 -12.81
C THR A 14 2.81 -0.46 -12.35
N VAL A 15 3.74 -1.38 -12.06
CA VAL A 15 5.12 -1.03 -11.67
C VAL A 15 5.85 -0.23 -12.76
N ASP A 16 5.47 -0.42 -14.02
CA ASP A 16 6.11 0.25 -15.17
C ASP A 16 5.49 1.61 -15.48
N THR A 17 4.39 1.97 -14.84
CA THR A 17 3.73 3.27 -15.05
C THR A 17 4.60 4.39 -14.50
N ARG A 18 4.94 5.36 -15.35
CA ARG A 18 5.78 6.51 -14.96
C ARG A 18 4.96 7.73 -14.58
N ILE A 19 3.83 7.96 -15.25
CA ILE A 19 2.96 9.10 -15.01
C ILE A 19 1.72 8.62 -14.26
N PRO A 20 1.54 9.07 -13.01
CA PRO A 20 0.42 8.63 -12.18
C PRO A 20 -0.87 9.38 -12.49
N ARG A 21 -1.97 8.80 -12.00
CA ARG A 21 -3.26 9.46 -11.89
C ARG A 21 -3.49 9.82 -10.42
N ASN A 22 -4.38 10.77 -10.16
CA ASN A 22 -4.77 11.12 -8.80
C ASN A 22 -5.91 10.23 -8.32
N GLY A 23 -5.85 9.84 -7.05
CA GLY A 23 -6.88 9.04 -6.42
C GLY A 23 -7.08 9.44 -4.97
N ASN A 24 -8.24 9.08 -4.42
CA ASN A 24 -8.53 9.32 -3.01
C ASN A 24 -8.03 8.15 -2.17
N LEU A 25 -7.19 8.43 -1.19
CA LEU A 25 -6.56 7.38 -0.38
C LEU A 25 -7.59 6.52 0.37
N LEU A 26 -8.59 7.15 0.98
CA LEU A 26 -9.63 6.41 1.69
C LEU A 26 -10.35 5.41 0.78
N LYS A 27 -10.69 5.83 -0.42
CA LYS A 27 -11.33 4.97 -1.42
C LYS A 27 -10.41 3.84 -1.88
N LEU A 28 -9.13 4.14 -2.11
CA LEU A 28 -8.14 3.13 -2.52
C LEU A 28 -7.98 2.04 -1.46
N LEU A 29 -8.02 2.41 -0.19
CA LEU A 29 -7.89 1.45 0.91
C LEU A 29 -9.15 0.63 1.16
N THR A 30 -10.33 1.15 0.84
CA THR A 30 -11.61 0.52 1.23
C THR A 30 -12.42 -0.08 0.09
N ALA A 31 -12.14 0.29 -1.17
CA ALA A 31 -12.97 -0.10 -2.30
C ALA A 31 -12.91 -1.58 -2.68
N GLY A 32 -11.80 -2.26 -2.37
CA GLY A 32 -11.66 -3.69 -2.65
C GLY A 32 -11.60 -4.07 -4.12
N TRP A 33 -11.26 -3.14 -5.01
CA TRP A 33 -11.23 -3.37 -6.47
C TRP A 33 -10.28 -4.50 -6.89
N PHE A 34 -9.20 -4.74 -6.14
CA PHE A 34 -8.19 -5.73 -6.46
C PHE A 34 -8.15 -6.88 -5.45
N LYS A 35 -9.23 -7.07 -4.70
CA LYS A 35 -9.30 -8.10 -3.67
C LYS A 35 -9.05 -9.50 -4.24
N GLU A 36 -9.68 -9.83 -5.36
CA GLU A 36 -9.51 -11.13 -6.00
C GLU A 36 -8.08 -11.36 -6.48
N ASP A 37 -7.46 -10.32 -7.08
CA ASP A 37 -6.09 -10.40 -7.55
C ASP A 37 -5.11 -10.61 -6.41
N VAL A 38 -5.31 -9.93 -5.28
CA VAL A 38 -4.49 -10.07 -4.08
C VAL A 38 -4.66 -11.47 -3.47
N GLU A 39 -5.89 -11.98 -3.40
CA GLU A 39 -6.15 -13.33 -2.91
C GLU A 39 -5.48 -14.39 -3.79
N ARG A 40 -5.54 -14.21 -5.10
CA ARG A 40 -4.85 -15.09 -6.05
C ARG A 40 -3.35 -15.08 -5.85
N LEU A 41 -2.78 -13.89 -5.66
CA LEU A 41 -1.36 -13.72 -5.39
C LEU A 41 -0.94 -14.47 -4.13
N ARG A 42 -1.71 -14.33 -3.05
CA ARG A 42 -1.42 -14.97 -1.76
C ARG A 42 -1.48 -16.49 -1.80
N ARG A 43 -2.26 -17.07 -2.73
CA ARG A 43 -2.36 -18.52 -2.90
C ARG A 43 -1.17 -19.12 -3.65
N LYS A 44 -0.37 -18.30 -4.35
CA LYS A 44 0.79 -18.80 -5.10
C LYS A 44 1.95 -19.12 -4.15
N LEU A 45 2.52 -20.31 -4.31
CA LEU A 45 3.66 -20.75 -3.51
C LEU A 45 4.99 -20.40 -4.16
N ASP A 46 5.01 -20.21 -5.49
CA ASP A 46 6.21 -19.87 -6.24
C ASP A 46 6.52 -18.37 -6.14
N PRO A 47 7.66 -17.98 -5.52
CA PRO A 47 8.04 -16.56 -5.40
C PRO A 47 8.13 -15.82 -6.71
N ASN A 48 8.55 -16.50 -7.80
CA ASN A 48 8.67 -15.87 -9.12
C ASN A 48 7.29 -15.50 -9.66
N ARG A 49 6.31 -16.39 -9.51
CA ARG A 49 4.93 -16.13 -9.94
C ARG A 49 4.31 -15.01 -9.10
N GLN A 50 4.56 -15.02 -7.79
CA GLN A 50 4.11 -13.93 -6.91
C GLN A 50 4.67 -12.58 -7.37
N SER A 51 5.96 -12.53 -7.71
CA SER A 51 6.59 -11.30 -8.18
C SER A 51 5.98 -10.80 -9.48
N GLU A 52 5.72 -11.69 -10.44
CA GLU A 52 5.07 -11.34 -11.70
C GLU A 52 3.66 -10.78 -11.49
N LEU A 53 2.87 -11.43 -10.64
CA LEU A 53 1.51 -10.98 -10.33
C LEU A 53 1.51 -9.66 -9.60
N LYS A 54 2.45 -9.47 -8.67
CA LYS A 54 2.59 -8.22 -7.91
C LYS A 54 2.88 -7.03 -8.81
N LYS A 55 3.69 -7.22 -9.84
CA LYS A 55 4.03 -6.15 -10.79
C LYS A 55 2.82 -5.65 -11.59
N ARG A 56 1.79 -6.46 -11.72
CA ARG A 56 0.56 -6.10 -12.42
C ARG A 56 -0.44 -5.36 -11.54
N LEU A 57 -0.23 -5.39 -10.22
CA LEU A 57 -1.09 -4.67 -9.28
C LEU A 57 -0.77 -3.18 -9.31
N PRO A 58 -1.78 -2.33 -9.12
CA PRO A 58 -1.54 -0.92 -8.97
C PRO A 58 -0.87 -0.61 -7.64
N SER A 59 -0.24 0.55 -7.57
CA SER A 59 0.33 1.08 -6.35
C SER A 59 -0.08 2.53 -6.16
N PHE A 60 0.00 3.01 -4.94
CA PHE A 60 -0.29 4.41 -4.64
C PHE A 60 0.70 4.94 -3.60
N THR A 61 0.89 6.24 -3.61
CA THR A 61 1.89 6.91 -2.77
C THR A 61 1.19 7.65 -1.63
N VAL A 62 1.24 7.08 -0.43
CA VAL A 62 0.58 7.62 0.76
C VAL A 62 1.08 9.02 1.11
N SER A 63 2.35 9.31 0.83
CA SER A 63 2.97 10.59 1.20
C SER A 63 2.45 11.81 0.43
N GLY A 64 1.73 11.61 -0.67
CA GLY A 64 1.16 12.73 -1.42
C GLY A 64 1.00 12.47 -2.90
N THR A 65 0.91 13.55 -3.67
CA THR A 65 0.81 13.50 -5.13
C THR A 65 2.15 13.78 -5.79
N PHE A 66 2.37 13.15 -6.94
CA PHE A 66 3.61 13.21 -7.70
C PHE A 66 3.32 13.55 -9.17
N SER A 67 4.22 14.26 -9.82
CA SER A 67 4.12 14.53 -11.26
C SER A 67 4.58 13.35 -12.10
N ALA A 68 5.45 12.52 -11.55
CA ALA A 68 5.98 11.31 -12.17
C ALA A 68 6.54 10.39 -11.09
N ALA A 69 6.93 9.17 -11.46
CA ALA A 69 7.61 8.26 -10.54
C ALA A 69 8.94 8.88 -10.06
N GLY A 70 9.23 8.72 -8.78
CA GLY A 70 10.46 9.22 -8.14
C GLY A 70 10.18 10.22 -7.04
N ALA A 71 10.93 10.13 -5.94
CA ALA A 71 10.73 10.96 -4.75
C ALA A 71 10.90 12.45 -5.03
N GLU A 72 11.76 12.80 -5.98
CA GLU A 72 12.03 14.18 -6.41
C GLU A 72 10.83 14.83 -7.10
N ASN A 73 9.84 14.05 -7.50
CA ASN A 73 8.67 14.53 -8.24
C ASN A 73 7.45 14.79 -7.35
N LEU A 74 7.63 14.84 -6.04
CA LEU A 74 6.56 15.19 -5.10
C LEU A 74 6.02 16.58 -5.39
N THR A 75 4.71 16.69 -5.64
CA THR A 75 4.06 17.98 -5.92
C THR A 75 3.33 18.54 -4.70
N LYS A 76 2.63 17.67 -3.94
CA LYS A 76 1.90 18.09 -2.75
C LYS A 76 1.94 17.00 -1.69
N PRO A 77 2.52 17.24 -0.52
CA PRO A 77 2.52 16.26 0.56
C PRO A 77 1.12 16.09 1.17
N SER A 78 0.82 14.86 1.59
CA SER A 78 -0.47 14.53 2.23
C SER A 78 -0.46 14.76 3.75
N GLY A 79 0.71 14.88 4.33
CA GLY A 79 0.88 14.88 5.79
C GLY A 79 0.93 13.50 6.41
N LEU A 80 0.89 12.45 5.59
CA LEU A 80 0.93 11.06 6.05
C LEU A 80 2.29 10.41 5.73
N LEU A 81 2.66 9.45 6.54
CA LEU A 81 3.88 8.67 6.37
C LEU A 81 3.52 7.18 6.33
N CYS A 82 4.13 6.44 5.42
CA CYS A 82 3.98 4.99 5.34
C CYS A 82 5.23 4.31 5.90
N LEU A 83 5.01 3.38 6.83
CA LEU A 83 6.07 2.51 7.33
C LEU A 83 5.84 1.10 6.81
N ASP A 84 6.87 0.51 6.24
CA ASP A 84 6.83 -0.86 5.73
C ASP A 84 7.65 -1.76 6.65
N ILE A 85 6.99 -2.79 7.19
CA ILE A 85 7.66 -3.79 8.03
C ILE A 85 7.87 -5.03 7.18
N ASP A 86 9.11 -5.27 6.82
CA ASP A 86 9.49 -6.38 5.94
C ASP A 86 9.57 -7.68 6.74
N ASP A 87 8.98 -8.75 6.21
CA ASP A 87 8.99 -10.06 6.83
C ASP A 87 10.31 -10.82 6.63
N ALA A 88 11.22 -10.33 5.81
CA ALA A 88 12.54 -10.95 5.61
C ALA A 88 13.29 -11.19 6.93
N MET A 89 13.04 -10.32 7.91
CA MET A 89 13.61 -10.43 9.28
C MET A 89 12.61 -11.01 10.27
N ASN A 90 11.37 -11.26 9.87
CA ASN A 90 10.27 -11.72 10.74
C ASN A 90 9.48 -12.82 10.01
N SER A 91 10.03 -14.04 10.00
CA SER A 91 9.39 -15.17 9.33
C SER A 91 8.14 -15.70 10.06
N ASP A 92 7.93 -15.27 11.31
CA ASP A 92 6.77 -15.68 12.11
C ASP A 92 5.55 -14.81 11.81
N LYS A 93 4.61 -15.37 11.04
CA LYS A 93 3.37 -14.68 10.67
C LYS A 93 2.50 -14.32 11.86
N GLU A 94 2.50 -15.15 12.90
CA GLU A 94 1.75 -14.86 14.12
C GLU A 94 2.29 -13.61 14.82
N ASN A 95 3.59 -13.47 14.85
CA ASN A 95 4.24 -12.28 15.41
C ASN A 95 3.89 -11.02 14.60
N LEU A 96 3.82 -11.13 13.27
CA LEU A 96 3.40 -10.02 12.41
C LEU A 96 1.96 -9.59 12.70
N HIS A 97 1.06 -10.54 12.94
CA HIS A 97 -0.33 -10.24 13.33
C HIS A 97 -0.39 -9.49 14.67
N ARG A 98 0.40 -9.90 15.64
CA ARG A 98 0.49 -9.20 16.94
C ARG A 98 1.03 -7.79 16.78
N MET A 99 2.03 -7.60 15.94
CA MET A 99 2.58 -6.28 15.64
C MET A 99 1.53 -5.38 14.99
N LYS A 100 0.74 -5.93 14.07
CA LYS A 100 -0.38 -5.21 13.42
C LYS A 100 -1.40 -4.76 14.45
N GLU A 101 -1.84 -5.65 15.34
CA GLU A 101 -2.81 -5.33 16.39
C GLU A 101 -2.29 -4.27 17.34
N PHE A 102 -1.02 -4.38 17.74
CA PHE A 102 -0.37 -3.39 18.59
C PHE A 102 -0.31 -2.02 17.90
N ALA A 103 0.15 -1.98 16.65
CA ALA A 103 0.28 -0.75 15.89
C ALA A 103 -1.06 -0.05 15.69
N ALA A 104 -2.12 -0.82 15.45
CA ALA A 104 -3.46 -0.28 15.23
C ALA A 104 -4.03 0.46 16.45
N GLN A 105 -3.49 0.17 17.65
CA GLN A 105 -3.92 0.83 18.89
C GLN A 105 -3.22 2.17 19.15
N LEU A 106 -2.15 2.46 18.42
CA LEU A 106 -1.41 3.71 18.60
C LEU A 106 -2.21 4.90 18.07
N PRO A 107 -2.28 6.00 18.83
CA PRO A 107 -3.17 7.13 18.45
C PRO A 107 -2.77 7.86 17.18
N TYR A 108 -1.52 7.72 16.73
CA TYR A 108 -1.01 8.36 15.52
C TYR A 108 -1.03 7.45 14.30
N VAL A 109 -1.54 6.22 14.44
CA VAL A 109 -1.69 5.29 13.30
C VAL A 109 -3.09 5.44 12.73
N ALA A 110 -3.17 5.92 11.49
CA ALA A 110 -4.45 6.10 10.79
C ALA A 110 -4.93 4.82 10.10
N TYR A 111 -4.00 3.94 9.71
CA TYR A 111 -4.29 2.68 9.04
C TYR A 111 -3.13 1.70 9.24
N CYS A 112 -3.46 0.44 9.43
CA CYS A 112 -2.49 -0.64 9.49
C CYS A 112 -3.06 -1.86 8.75
N GLY A 113 -2.30 -2.42 7.83
CA GLY A 113 -2.76 -3.53 7.01
C GLY A 113 -1.63 -4.40 6.52
N LEU A 114 -1.99 -5.54 5.93
CA LEU A 114 -1.05 -6.45 5.32
C LEU A 114 -0.75 -6.04 3.88
N SER A 115 0.49 -6.28 3.43
CA SER A 115 0.87 -6.09 2.04
C SER A 115 0.20 -7.11 1.13
N ALA A 116 0.38 -6.97 -0.19
CA ALA A 116 -0.22 -7.88 -1.18
C ALA A 116 0.20 -9.33 -0.97
N ARG A 117 1.40 -9.56 -0.47
CA ARG A 117 1.88 -10.93 -0.20
C ARG A 117 1.42 -11.49 1.15
N GLY A 118 0.86 -10.66 2.00
CA GLY A 118 0.38 -11.07 3.33
C GLY A 118 1.37 -10.86 4.43
#